data_8f8b4d46f479b5850ea02057c874cd9e
#
_entry.id   8f8b4d46f479b5850ea02057c874cd9e
#
_cell.length_a   1.000
_cell.length_b   1.000
_cell.length_c   1.000
_cell.angle_alpha   90.00
_cell.angle_beta   90.00
_cell.angle_gamma   90.00
#
_symmetry.space_group_name_H-M   'P 1'
#
loop_
_entity.id
_entity.type
_entity.pdbx_description
1 polymer ?
#
loop_
_entity_poly.entity_id
_entity_poly.type
_entity_poly.pdbx_seq_one_letter_code
_entity_poly.pdbx_strand_id
1 'polypeptide(L)'
;CHAHIFMDSINYRKAVAIHENGVCDQVIRANFYEYQKRNIGFIRDGGDNLGVSRRAAALAEEYGIDYRTPIFAIHKTGHYGKIVGKGFSTMKEYHELVLEAAREGADFIKIMTTGLLDFKNHGKVTGLPLTLSEVREMVHIAHEEGFSVMSHTNGIYGVQAAIMAGVDSIEHGNYM
;
A
#
# COMPACT_ATOMS: atom_id res chain seq x y z
N CYS A 1 0.77 9.00 8.63
CA CYS A 1 1.66 9.34 7.52
C CYS A 1 1.88 8.12 6.65
N HIS A 2 1.56 8.22 5.36
CA HIS A 2 1.77 7.15 4.38
C HIS A 2 3.24 7.15 3.91
N ALA A 3 3.88 6.01 3.91
CA ALA A 3 5.24 5.82 3.42
C ALA A 3 5.38 4.49 2.67
N HIS A 4 6.48 4.34 1.96
CA HIS A 4 6.99 3.06 1.49
C HIS A 4 8.45 2.98 1.93
N ILE A 5 8.70 2.27 3.02
CA ILE A 5 10.01 2.28 3.71
C ILE A 5 11.16 1.78 2.83
N PHE A 6 10.87 0.97 1.81
CA PHE A 6 11.88 0.48 0.89
C PHE A 6 12.30 1.52 -0.17
N MET A 7 11.52 2.59 -0.37
CA MET A 7 11.79 3.63 -1.37
C MET A 7 12.65 4.76 -0.80
N ASP A 8 13.52 5.31 -1.65
CA ASP A 8 14.39 6.46 -1.30
C ASP A 8 13.84 7.81 -1.80
N SER A 9 12.64 7.83 -2.37
CA SER A 9 11.98 9.01 -2.97
C SER A 9 12.69 9.62 -4.18
N ILE A 10 13.83 9.06 -4.62
CA ILE A 10 14.64 9.58 -5.73
C ILE A 10 14.55 8.64 -6.93
N ASN A 11 14.80 7.35 -6.71
CA ASN A 11 14.86 6.38 -7.78
C ASN A 11 14.34 5.01 -7.33
N TYR A 12 13.05 4.77 -7.55
CA TYR A 12 12.41 3.52 -7.13
C TYR A 12 13.07 2.26 -7.73
N ARG A 13 13.64 2.33 -8.94
CA ARG A 13 14.29 1.16 -9.56
C ARG A 13 15.55 0.76 -8.79
N LYS A 14 16.33 1.74 -8.33
CA LYS A 14 17.48 1.47 -7.45
C LYS A 14 17.03 0.93 -6.11
N ALA A 15 15.99 1.51 -5.52
CA ALA A 15 15.43 1.05 -4.26
C ALA A 15 14.96 -0.42 -4.35
N VAL A 16 14.25 -0.80 -5.41
CA VAL A 16 13.87 -2.20 -5.67
C VAL A 16 15.10 -3.08 -5.82
N ALA A 17 16.07 -2.69 -6.66
CA ALA A 17 17.27 -3.48 -6.95
C ALA A 17 18.11 -3.79 -5.69
N ILE A 18 18.13 -2.89 -4.71
CA ILE A 18 18.84 -3.10 -3.44
C ILE A 18 18.29 -4.33 -2.68
N HIS A 19 17.00 -4.60 -2.81
CA HIS A 19 16.32 -5.65 -2.07
C HIS A 19 16.02 -6.92 -2.91
N GLU A 20 16.36 -6.95 -4.21
CA GLU A 20 16.07 -8.09 -5.10
C GLU A 20 16.75 -9.40 -4.66
N ASN A 21 17.94 -9.30 -4.05
CA ASN A 21 18.70 -10.47 -3.59
C ASN A 21 18.59 -10.71 -2.07
N GLY A 22 17.60 -10.09 -1.45
CA GLY A 22 17.34 -10.16 -0.02
C GLY A 22 17.21 -8.79 0.62
N VAL A 23 16.51 -8.74 1.73
CA VAL A 23 16.23 -7.48 2.44
C VAL A 23 17.53 -6.88 2.99
N CYS A 24 17.78 -5.62 2.66
CA CYS A 24 18.94 -4.87 3.14
C CYS A 24 18.56 -4.05 4.40
N ASP A 25 18.86 -4.57 5.58
CA ASP A 25 18.59 -3.92 6.87
C ASP A 25 19.22 -2.53 6.97
N GLN A 26 20.39 -2.31 6.37
CA GLN A 26 21.09 -1.02 6.44
C GLN A 26 20.27 0.11 5.81
N VAL A 27 19.56 -0.16 4.72
CA VAL A 27 18.70 0.83 4.05
C VAL A 27 17.47 1.14 4.91
N ILE A 28 16.83 0.10 5.48
CA ILE A 28 15.70 0.28 6.39
C ILE A 28 16.11 1.14 7.59
N ARG A 29 17.24 0.81 8.23
CA ARG A 29 17.78 1.55 9.37
C ARG A 29 18.11 3.00 9.03
N ALA A 30 18.71 3.25 7.86
CA ALA A 30 18.99 4.61 7.39
C ALA A 30 17.69 5.41 7.21
N ASN A 31 16.65 4.81 6.62
CA ASN A 31 15.36 5.46 6.44
C ASN A 31 14.68 5.73 7.80
N PHE A 32 14.67 4.79 8.74
CA PHE A 32 14.14 5.02 10.07
C PHE A 32 14.88 6.12 10.84
N TYR A 33 16.20 6.16 10.74
CA TYR A 33 17.00 7.23 11.32
C TYR A 33 16.60 8.62 10.77
N GLU A 34 16.33 8.72 9.46
CA GLU A 34 15.85 9.96 8.86
C GLU A 34 14.45 10.37 9.34
N TYR A 35 13.56 9.41 9.58
CA TYR A 35 12.26 9.69 10.20
C TYR A 35 12.40 10.13 11.67
N GLN A 36 13.22 9.43 12.44
CA GLN A 36 13.49 9.76 13.85
C GLN A 36 14.07 11.18 14.00
N LYS A 37 15.02 11.57 13.16
CA LYS A 37 15.59 12.93 13.13
C LYS A 37 14.55 14.02 12.89
N ARG A 38 13.45 13.70 12.26
CA ARG A 38 12.33 14.60 11.98
C ARG A 38 11.19 14.48 12.98
N ASN A 39 11.41 13.77 14.08
CA ASN A 39 10.40 13.50 15.11
C ASN A 39 9.13 12.81 14.54
N ILE A 40 9.29 11.94 13.54
CA ILE A 40 8.19 11.14 12.99
C ILE A 40 8.17 9.83 13.77
N GLY A 41 7.24 9.71 14.71
CA GLY A 41 7.08 8.54 15.58
C GLY A 41 5.97 7.57 15.14
N PHE A 42 5.24 7.87 14.06
CA PHE A 42 4.18 7.01 13.54
C PHE A 42 4.22 6.92 12.01
N ILE A 43 4.26 5.70 11.48
CA ILE A 43 4.30 5.42 10.04
C ILE A 43 3.24 4.38 9.70
N ARG A 44 2.45 4.66 8.64
CA ARG A 44 1.66 3.67 7.93
C ARG A 44 2.35 3.37 6.60
N ASP A 45 2.87 2.17 6.46
CA ASP A 45 3.55 1.74 5.24
C ASP A 45 2.54 1.33 4.16
N GLY A 46 2.91 1.48 2.90
CA GLY A 46 2.07 1.09 1.77
C GLY A 46 2.29 -0.33 1.28
N GLY A 47 3.19 -1.08 1.92
CA GLY A 47 3.55 -2.44 1.55
C GLY A 47 4.58 -2.54 0.43
N ASP A 48 5.11 -3.75 0.24
CA ASP A 48 6.03 -4.11 -0.83
C ASP A 48 5.99 -5.63 -1.14
N ASN A 49 6.61 -6.03 -2.25
CA ASN A 49 6.74 -7.45 -2.65
C ASN A 49 8.08 -8.08 -2.30
N LEU A 50 8.93 -7.38 -1.55
CA LEU A 50 10.33 -7.75 -1.33
C LEU A 50 10.56 -8.25 0.10
N GLY A 51 9.53 -8.16 0.96
CA GLY A 51 9.60 -8.50 2.38
C GLY A 51 10.21 -7.41 3.25
N VAL A 52 10.42 -6.21 2.68
CA VAL A 52 11.01 -5.07 3.39
C VAL A 52 10.08 -4.55 4.47
N SER A 53 8.78 -4.39 4.17
CA SER A 53 7.78 -3.91 5.13
C SER A 53 7.68 -4.82 6.35
N ARG A 54 7.69 -6.14 6.14
CA ARG A 54 7.70 -7.11 7.25
C ARG A 54 8.98 -7.00 8.09
N ARG A 55 10.15 -6.87 7.44
CA ARG A 55 11.41 -6.70 8.15
C ARG A 55 11.48 -5.38 8.90
N ALA A 56 10.95 -4.31 8.29
CA ALA A 56 10.87 -2.99 8.89
C ALA A 56 10.03 -2.98 10.16
N ALA A 57 8.89 -3.69 10.19
CA ALA A 57 8.07 -3.84 11.39
C ALA A 57 8.88 -4.38 12.59
N ALA A 58 9.79 -5.35 12.34
CA ALA A 58 10.65 -5.91 13.39
C ALA A 58 11.78 -4.96 13.85
N LEU A 59 12.12 -3.94 13.08
CA LEU A 59 13.21 -3.00 13.38
C LEU A 59 12.72 -1.64 13.92
N ALA A 60 11.45 -1.31 13.71
CA ALA A 60 10.91 0.04 13.97
C ALA A 60 11.00 0.46 15.44
N GLU A 61 10.82 -0.48 16.37
CA GLU A 61 10.89 -0.23 17.81
C GLU A 61 12.26 0.31 18.24
N GLU A 62 13.35 -0.12 17.60
CA GLU A 62 14.71 0.38 17.88
C GLU A 62 14.84 1.91 17.63
N TYR A 63 13.93 2.49 16.86
CA TYR A 63 13.90 3.92 16.51
C TYR A 63 12.77 4.69 17.19
N GLY A 64 12.00 4.04 18.08
CA GLY A 64 10.83 4.62 18.73
C GLY A 64 9.70 4.94 17.75
N ILE A 65 9.57 4.17 16.67
CA ILE A 65 8.55 4.36 15.63
C ILE A 65 7.46 3.32 15.78
N ASP A 66 6.21 3.77 15.95
CA ASP A 66 5.02 2.92 15.78
C ASP A 66 4.79 2.72 14.28
N TYR A 67 5.16 1.55 13.79
CA TYR A 67 5.14 1.21 12.37
C TYR A 67 4.02 0.22 12.08
N ARG A 68 3.11 0.61 11.21
CA ARG A 68 1.98 -0.19 10.78
C ARG A 68 2.09 -0.51 9.29
N THR A 69 1.84 -1.77 8.92
CA THR A 69 2.05 -2.24 7.56
C THR A 69 0.96 -3.20 7.09
N PRO A 70 0.57 -3.15 5.80
CA PRO A 70 -0.26 -4.17 5.18
C PRO A 70 0.57 -5.38 4.70
N ILE A 71 1.88 -5.40 4.95
CA ILE A 71 2.88 -6.29 4.40
C ILE A 71 3.08 -6.06 2.90
N PHE A 72 2.03 -6.26 2.10
CA PHE A 72 1.97 -5.94 0.67
C PHE A 72 0.64 -5.29 0.31
N ALA A 73 0.62 -4.51 -0.76
CA ALA A 73 -0.61 -4.02 -1.35
C ALA A 73 -1.30 -5.11 -2.19
N ILE A 74 -2.61 -5.00 -2.39
CA ILE A 74 -3.37 -5.92 -3.24
C ILE A 74 -3.93 -5.12 -4.43
N HIS A 75 -3.69 -5.59 -5.64
CA HIS A 75 -4.17 -4.96 -6.86
C HIS A 75 -4.85 -5.96 -7.80
N LYS A 76 -5.79 -5.51 -8.60
CA LYS A 76 -6.37 -6.34 -9.66
C LYS A 76 -5.32 -6.57 -10.76
N THR A 77 -5.22 -7.80 -11.27
CA THR A 77 -4.31 -8.16 -12.36
C THR A 77 -4.55 -7.27 -13.58
N GLY A 78 -3.48 -6.74 -14.17
CA GLY A 78 -3.55 -5.77 -15.26
C GLY A 78 -3.77 -4.31 -14.83
N HIS A 79 -4.03 -4.04 -13.55
CA HIS A 79 -4.14 -2.69 -12.98
C HIS A 79 -2.84 -2.26 -12.29
N TYR A 80 -2.82 -0.98 -11.84
CA TYR A 80 -1.68 -0.44 -11.09
C TYR A 80 -1.49 -1.12 -9.74
N GLY A 81 -0.23 -1.33 -9.32
CA GLY A 81 0.12 -1.84 -7.99
C GLY A 81 1.22 -2.90 -7.97
N LYS A 82 1.62 -3.46 -9.13
CA LYS A 82 2.59 -4.55 -9.22
C LYS A 82 3.92 -4.30 -8.47
N ILE A 83 4.35 -3.04 -8.37
CA ILE A 83 5.63 -2.69 -7.70
C ILE A 83 5.55 -2.92 -6.19
N VAL A 84 4.39 -2.71 -5.59
CA VAL A 84 4.18 -2.71 -4.13
C VAL A 84 3.28 -3.83 -3.66
N GLY A 85 2.72 -4.63 -4.58
CA GLY A 85 1.67 -5.56 -4.20
C GLY A 85 1.55 -6.81 -5.04
N LYS A 86 0.65 -7.68 -4.60
CA LYS A 86 0.28 -8.95 -5.23
C LYS A 86 -1.02 -8.78 -6.02
N GLY A 87 -1.10 -9.44 -7.18
CA GLY A 87 -2.25 -9.35 -8.07
C GLY A 87 -3.29 -10.43 -7.83
N PHE A 88 -4.57 -10.08 -7.99
CA PHE A 88 -5.70 -11.02 -8.02
C PHE A 88 -6.48 -10.88 -9.33
N SER A 89 -7.15 -11.93 -9.75
CA SER A 89 -8.06 -11.96 -10.91
C SER A 89 -9.51 -12.25 -10.51
N THR A 90 -9.72 -12.93 -9.39
CA THR A 90 -11.04 -13.27 -8.83
C THR A 90 -11.14 -12.82 -7.37
N MET A 91 -12.36 -12.58 -6.87
CA MET A 91 -12.54 -12.23 -5.45
C MET A 91 -12.12 -13.36 -4.50
N LYS A 92 -12.16 -14.61 -4.96
CA LYS A 92 -11.59 -15.72 -4.20
C LYS A 92 -10.07 -15.55 -4.01
N GLU A 93 -9.33 -15.24 -5.08
CA GLU A 93 -7.90 -14.95 -4.99
C GLU A 93 -7.62 -13.72 -4.12
N TYR A 94 -8.47 -12.69 -4.19
CA TYR A 94 -8.38 -11.53 -3.31
C TYR A 94 -8.49 -11.93 -1.83
N HIS A 95 -9.50 -12.75 -1.49
CA HIS A 95 -9.67 -13.26 -0.13
C HIS A 95 -8.45 -14.08 0.33
N GLU A 96 -7.92 -14.94 -0.53
CA GLU A 96 -6.70 -15.71 -0.23
C GLU A 96 -5.51 -14.80 0.09
N LEU A 97 -5.37 -13.66 -0.62
CA LEU A 97 -4.34 -12.64 -0.34
C LEU A 97 -4.59 -11.89 0.98
N VAL A 98 -5.86 -11.61 1.33
CA VAL A 98 -6.20 -11.03 2.64
C VAL A 98 -5.78 -11.96 3.77
N LEU A 99 -6.11 -13.25 3.65
CA LEU A 99 -5.69 -14.28 4.62
C LEU A 99 -4.17 -14.46 4.67
N GLU A 100 -3.48 -14.31 3.55
CA GLU A 100 -2.02 -14.33 3.51
C GLU A 100 -1.42 -13.14 4.25
N ALA A 101 -1.91 -11.92 4.01
CA ALA A 101 -1.49 -10.72 4.73
C ALA A 101 -1.72 -10.87 6.25
N ALA A 102 -2.86 -11.41 6.65
CA ALA A 102 -3.17 -11.73 8.06
C ALA A 102 -2.13 -12.67 8.69
N ARG A 103 -1.81 -13.76 8.01
CA ARG A 103 -0.79 -14.73 8.48
C ARG A 103 0.60 -14.13 8.59
N GLU A 104 0.92 -13.15 7.74
CA GLU A 104 2.20 -12.44 7.77
C GLU A 104 2.24 -11.28 8.76
N GLY A 105 1.13 -11.00 9.46
CA GLY A 105 1.04 -10.00 10.52
C GLY A 105 0.70 -8.59 10.04
N ALA A 106 -0.13 -8.47 9.00
CA ALA A 106 -0.63 -7.18 8.55
C ALA A 106 -1.46 -6.47 9.63
N ASP A 107 -1.31 -5.15 9.74
CA ASP A 107 -2.12 -4.30 10.63
C ASP A 107 -3.42 -3.83 9.94
N PHE A 108 -3.46 -3.81 8.63
CA PHE A 108 -4.58 -3.40 7.78
C PHE A 108 -4.39 -3.94 6.36
N ILE A 109 -5.43 -3.87 5.53
CA ILE A 109 -5.34 -4.26 4.11
C ILE A 109 -5.14 -3.02 3.24
N LYS A 110 -4.16 -3.05 2.35
CA LYS A 110 -3.93 -2.00 1.34
C LYS A 110 -4.44 -2.45 -0.02
N ILE A 111 -5.35 -1.68 -0.62
CA ILE A 111 -5.86 -1.93 -1.97
C ILE A 111 -5.49 -0.81 -2.94
N MET A 112 -5.41 -1.15 -4.23
CA MET A 112 -5.12 -0.22 -5.32
C MET A 112 -6.37 -0.10 -6.19
N THR A 113 -7.13 0.99 -6.05
CA THR A 113 -8.42 1.16 -6.75
C THR A 113 -8.31 1.94 -8.05
N THR A 114 -7.25 2.73 -8.21
CA THR A 114 -6.98 3.53 -9.41
C THR A 114 -5.51 3.44 -9.82
N GLY A 115 -5.18 4.04 -10.96
CA GLY A 115 -3.79 4.25 -11.36
C GLY A 115 -3.16 5.50 -10.72
N LEU A 116 -2.03 5.90 -11.30
CA LEU A 116 -1.31 7.12 -10.94
C LEU A 116 -1.91 8.35 -11.63
N LEU A 117 -1.49 9.52 -11.17
CA LEU A 117 -1.75 10.77 -11.89
C LEU A 117 -1.09 10.74 -13.26
N ASP A 118 -1.78 11.24 -14.27
CA ASP A 118 -1.19 11.52 -15.57
C ASP A 118 -0.53 12.91 -15.51
N PHE A 119 0.78 12.95 -15.37
CA PHE A 119 1.54 14.22 -15.26
C PHE A 119 1.56 15.05 -16.56
N LYS A 120 1.09 14.49 -17.69
CA LYS A 120 0.99 15.19 -18.96
C LYS A 120 -0.39 15.80 -19.19
N ASN A 121 -1.41 15.20 -18.61
CA ASN A 121 -2.80 15.60 -18.78
C ASN A 121 -3.45 15.87 -17.42
N HIS A 122 -3.54 17.16 -17.06
CA HIS A 122 -4.13 17.58 -15.79
C HIS A 122 -5.55 17.00 -15.61
N GLY A 123 -5.84 16.55 -14.38
CA GLY A 123 -7.13 15.97 -14.01
C GLY A 123 -7.32 14.51 -14.46
N LYS A 124 -6.33 13.90 -15.13
CA LYS A 124 -6.42 12.50 -15.57
C LYS A 124 -5.65 11.56 -14.67
N VAL A 125 -6.17 10.35 -14.56
CA VAL A 125 -5.56 9.21 -13.85
C VAL A 125 -5.24 8.13 -14.89
N THR A 126 -4.09 7.48 -14.75
CA THR A 126 -3.67 6.40 -15.65
C THR A 126 -4.45 5.12 -15.40
N GLY A 127 -4.71 4.34 -16.47
CA GLY A 127 -5.43 3.08 -16.37
C GLY A 127 -6.93 3.26 -16.05
N LEU A 128 -7.61 2.13 -15.90
CA LEU A 128 -9.02 2.11 -15.53
C LEU A 128 -9.16 2.01 -14.00
N PRO A 129 -10.09 2.75 -13.38
CA PRO A 129 -10.42 2.56 -11.97
C PRO A 129 -11.18 1.24 -11.79
N LEU A 130 -11.13 0.68 -10.58
CA LEU A 130 -12.03 -0.37 -10.16
C LEU A 130 -13.47 0.18 -10.06
N THR A 131 -14.44 -0.67 -10.35
CA THR A 131 -15.85 -0.30 -10.19
C THR A 131 -16.24 -0.23 -8.71
N LEU A 132 -17.29 0.53 -8.39
CA LEU A 132 -17.86 0.58 -7.04
C LEU A 132 -18.20 -0.82 -6.49
N SER A 133 -18.72 -1.70 -7.35
CA SER A 133 -19.10 -3.06 -6.93
C SER A 133 -17.87 -3.87 -6.51
N GLU A 134 -16.78 -3.80 -7.28
CA GLU A 134 -15.53 -4.49 -6.95
C GLU A 134 -14.93 -3.95 -5.65
N VAL A 135 -14.84 -2.62 -5.51
CA VAL A 135 -14.28 -2.01 -4.29
C VAL A 135 -15.12 -2.37 -3.06
N ARG A 136 -16.46 -2.35 -3.19
CA ARG A 136 -17.36 -2.74 -2.09
C ARG A 136 -17.17 -4.18 -1.66
N GLU A 137 -17.02 -5.10 -2.60
CA GLU A 137 -16.78 -6.51 -2.29
C GLU A 137 -15.41 -6.71 -1.63
N MET A 138 -14.38 -6.02 -2.11
CA MET A 138 -13.05 -6.05 -1.50
C MET A 138 -13.07 -5.52 -0.05
N VAL A 139 -13.74 -4.40 0.18
CA VAL A 139 -13.88 -3.81 1.53
C VAL A 139 -14.65 -4.76 2.44
N HIS A 140 -15.77 -5.33 1.95
CA HIS A 140 -16.56 -6.28 2.72
C HIS A 140 -15.72 -7.49 3.16
N ILE A 141 -14.99 -8.12 2.23
CA ILE A 141 -14.12 -9.27 2.53
C ILE A 141 -13.07 -8.89 3.59
N ALA A 142 -12.40 -7.75 3.46
CA ALA A 142 -11.39 -7.33 4.41
C ALA A 142 -11.98 -7.04 5.81
N HIS A 143 -13.16 -6.41 5.87
CA HIS A 143 -13.87 -6.13 7.13
C HIS A 143 -14.35 -7.41 7.82
N GLU A 144 -14.86 -8.42 7.08
CA GLU A 144 -15.21 -9.72 7.64
C GLU A 144 -14.01 -10.46 8.27
N GLU A 145 -12.81 -10.23 7.73
CA GLU A 145 -11.56 -10.76 8.29
C GLU A 145 -10.99 -9.86 9.43
N GLY A 146 -11.70 -8.77 9.80
CA GLY A 146 -11.35 -7.89 10.91
C GLY A 146 -10.33 -6.79 10.57
N PHE A 147 -10.08 -6.51 9.29
CA PHE A 147 -9.11 -5.51 8.86
C PHE A 147 -9.76 -4.23 8.35
N SER A 148 -9.22 -3.09 8.76
CA SER A 148 -9.48 -1.82 8.07
C SER A 148 -8.82 -1.79 6.69
N VAL A 149 -9.37 -0.98 5.78
CA VAL A 149 -8.91 -0.87 4.39
C VAL A 149 -8.32 0.50 4.10
N MET A 150 -7.03 0.51 3.71
CA MET A 150 -6.33 1.66 3.16
C MET A 150 -6.36 1.60 1.62
N SER A 151 -6.84 2.64 0.94
CA SER A 151 -6.96 2.65 -0.52
C SER A 151 -6.07 3.68 -1.19
N HIS A 152 -5.22 3.25 -2.12
CA HIS A 152 -4.64 4.15 -3.12
C HIS A 152 -5.73 4.54 -4.10
N THR A 153 -6.08 5.83 -4.14
CA THR A 153 -7.23 6.32 -4.90
C THR A 153 -6.97 7.73 -5.41
N ASN A 154 -7.21 7.95 -6.70
CA ASN A 154 -7.13 9.26 -7.34
C ASN A 154 -8.33 9.48 -8.26
N GLY A 155 -8.63 10.74 -8.54
CA GLY A 155 -9.73 11.15 -9.43
C GLY A 155 -11.11 11.02 -8.79
N ILE A 156 -12.01 11.91 -9.19
CA ILE A 156 -13.35 12.03 -8.59
C ILE A 156 -14.14 10.72 -8.55
N TYR A 157 -14.12 9.93 -9.63
CA TYR A 157 -14.87 8.67 -9.69
C TYR A 157 -14.27 7.60 -8.75
N GLY A 158 -12.93 7.53 -8.66
CA GLY A 158 -12.25 6.62 -7.74
C GLY A 158 -12.54 6.96 -6.28
N VAL A 159 -12.46 8.25 -5.93
CA VAL A 159 -12.75 8.74 -4.58
C VAL A 159 -14.21 8.50 -4.20
N GLN A 160 -15.16 8.80 -5.08
CA GLN A 160 -16.57 8.51 -4.85
C GLN A 160 -16.82 7.02 -4.64
N ALA A 161 -16.23 6.16 -5.47
CA ALA A 161 -16.35 4.72 -5.33
C ALA A 161 -15.76 4.22 -4.00
N ALA A 162 -14.59 4.71 -3.59
CA ALA A 162 -13.96 4.37 -2.33
C ALA A 162 -14.82 4.76 -1.12
N ILE A 163 -15.36 6.00 -1.10
CA ILE A 163 -16.25 6.48 -0.04
C ILE A 163 -17.52 5.63 0.03
N MET A 164 -18.19 5.40 -1.10
CA MET A 164 -19.44 4.63 -1.17
C MET A 164 -19.25 3.14 -0.85
N ALA A 165 -18.04 2.63 -1.03
CA ALA A 165 -17.67 1.26 -0.66
C ALA A 165 -17.35 1.10 0.83
N GLY A 166 -17.12 2.19 1.57
CA GLY A 166 -16.79 2.14 2.99
C GLY A 166 -15.30 1.93 3.28
N VAL A 167 -14.41 2.41 2.40
CA VAL A 167 -12.95 2.40 2.65
C VAL A 167 -12.63 3.23 3.89
N ASP A 168 -11.77 2.73 4.78
CA ASP A 168 -11.44 3.39 6.05
C ASP A 168 -10.45 4.54 5.88
N SER A 169 -9.57 4.47 4.89
CA SER A 169 -8.70 5.61 4.55
C SER A 169 -8.38 5.68 3.07
N ILE A 170 -8.39 6.91 2.54
CA ILE A 170 -8.04 7.23 1.15
C ILE A 170 -6.66 7.89 1.15
N GLU A 171 -5.75 7.30 0.41
CA GLU A 171 -4.42 7.84 0.20
C GLU A 171 -4.36 8.61 -1.13
N HIS A 172 -3.66 9.72 -1.11
CA HIS A 172 -3.51 10.70 -2.17
C HIS A 172 -4.76 11.54 -2.41
N GLY A 173 -5.86 10.95 -2.88
CA GLY A 173 -7.12 11.66 -3.14
C GLY A 173 -6.99 12.83 -4.11
N ASN A 174 -6.04 12.78 -5.06
CA ASN A 174 -5.82 13.89 -5.98
C ASN A 174 -6.91 13.96 -7.03
N TYR A 175 -7.21 15.18 -7.50
CA TYR A 175 -8.26 15.45 -8.50
C TYR A 175 -9.67 15.00 -8.04
N MET A 176 -10.00 15.34 -6.78
CA MET A 176 -11.35 15.22 -6.22
C MET A 176 -12.27 16.31 -6.76
#